data_16055f70905347da28e63c48a2ef9ba3
#
_entry.id   16055f70905347da28e63c48a2ef9ba3
#
_cell.length_a   1.000
_cell.length_b   1.000
_cell.length_c   1.000
_cell.angle_alpha   90.00
_cell.angle_beta   90.00
_cell.angle_gamma   90.00
#
_symmetry.space_group_name_H-M   'P 1'
#
loop_
_entity.id
_entity.type
_entity.pdbx_description
1 polymer ?
#
loop_
_entity_poly.entity_id
_entity_poly.type
_entity_poly.pdbx_seq_one_letter_code
_entity_poly.pdbx_strand_id
1 'polypeptide(L)'
;MCIRDSRRTNPELYYLEESEVANSLELLPPPPEAGSILFLYDKARYDWGKLQRDTPRGEQAVSDARVNGDGVPFAFSEAFGIEITRDKTPELYRLIINMREDAGDLATRHAKEYYMRVRPFSFFNEMTCNPEQQEELSTNGSYPSGHTAIGWATALVLAEINPDRQNEILKRGFEMGQSRVICGYHFQSDVDAARIVASAVVARLHANDAFVKQLNKAKDEFSKLQKAGLIQSVSKK
;
A
#
# COMPACT_ATOMS: atom_id res chain seq x y z
N MET A 1 4.52 -0.06 -16.31
CA MET A 1 3.10 -0.09 -16.72
C MET A 1 2.37 0.85 -15.79
N CYS A 2 1.96 2.00 -16.30
CA CYS A 2 1.34 3.06 -15.50
C CYS A 2 0.01 2.54 -14.92
N ILE A 3 -0.24 2.78 -13.64
CA ILE A 3 -1.51 2.44 -12.93
C ILE A 3 -2.74 2.95 -13.71
N ARG A 4 -2.58 4.01 -14.50
CA ARG A 4 -3.61 4.61 -15.38
C ARG A 4 -4.24 3.66 -16.41
N ASP A 5 -3.57 2.55 -16.74
CA ASP A 5 -4.00 1.68 -17.87
C ASP A 5 -4.68 0.37 -17.39
N SER A 6 -4.59 0.06 -16.10
CA SER A 6 -5.07 -1.23 -15.56
C SER A 6 -6.60 -1.37 -15.65
N ARG A 7 -7.35 -0.28 -15.43
CA ARG A 7 -8.83 -0.29 -15.50
C ARG A 7 -9.36 -0.40 -16.93
N ARG A 8 -8.67 0.21 -17.90
CA ARG A 8 -9.02 0.09 -19.32
C ARG A 8 -8.75 -1.31 -19.85
N THR A 9 -7.74 -1.96 -19.30
CA THR A 9 -7.30 -3.30 -19.75
C THR A 9 -7.86 -4.44 -18.92
N ASN A 10 -8.32 -4.20 -17.66
CA ASN A 10 -8.80 -5.27 -16.78
C ASN A 10 -9.77 -4.73 -15.70
N PRO A 11 -11.03 -4.42 -16.06
CA PRO A 11 -12.03 -3.89 -15.14
C PRO A 11 -12.39 -4.87 -13.99
N GLU A 12 -12.07 -6.15 -14.12
CA GLU A 12 -12.31 -7.16 -13.09
C GLU A 12 -11.41 -7.03 -11.85
N LEU A 13 -10.38 -6.15 -11.90
CA LEU A 13 -9.46 -5.90 -10.80
C LEU A 13 -9.95 -4.85 -9.80
N TYR A 14 -11.18 -4.35 -9.93
CA TYR A 14 -11.75 -3.34 -9.07
C TYR A 14 -13.08 -3.81 -8.50
N TYR A 15 -13.31 -3.51 -7.22
CA TYR A 15 -14.62 -3.64 -6.60
C TYR A 15 -15.47 -2.39 -6.74
N LEU A 16 -14.84 -1.22 -6.87
CA LEU A 16 -15.49 0.09 -6.84
C LEU A 16 -15.38 0.80 -8.20
N GLU A 17 -16.39 1.61 -8.48
CA GLU A 17 -16.31 2.63 -9.53
C GLU A 17 -15.65 3.90 -9.00
N GLU A 18 -15.10 4.74 -9.88
CA GLU A 18 -14.45 5.99 -9.49
C GLU A 18 -15.41 6.93 -8.72
N SER A 19 -16.67 6.97 -9.11
CA SER A 19 -17.72 7.75 -8.43
C SER A 19 -18.09 7.24 -7.04
N GLU A 20 -17.66 6.03 -6.68
CA GLU A 20 -17.96 5.42 -5.39
C GLU A 20 -16.85 5.66 -4.34
N VAL A 21 -15.69 6.12 -4.78
CA VAL A 21 -14.54 6.36 -3.90
C VAL A 21 -14.55 7.81 -3.42
N ALA A 22 -14.19 8.02 -2.15
CA ALA A 22 -14.03 9.36 -1.61
C ALA A 22 -13.02 10.17 -2.45
N ASN A 23 -13.38 11.41 -2.83
CA ASN A 23 -12.50 12.29 -3.56
C ASN A 23 -11.29 12.68 -2.71
N SER A 24 -10.12 12.16 -3.06
CA SER A 24 -8.89 12.41 -2.29
C SER A 24 -8.47 13.88 -2.28
N LEU A 25 -8.85 14.67 -3.29
CA LEU A 25 -8.55 16.10 -3.34
C LEU A 25 -9.38 16.89 -2.31
N GLU A 26 -10.61 16.46 -2.03
CA GLU A 26 -11.47 17.09 -1.02
C GLU A 26 -11.16 16.58 0.40
N LEU A 27 -10.74 15.32 0.52
CA LEU A 27 -10.49 14.69 1.81
C LEU A 27 -9.15 15.12 2.42
N LEU A 28 -8.12 15.34 1.60
CA LEU A 28 -6.76 15.58 2.06
C LEU A 28 -6.41 17.07 2.06
N PRO A 29 -5.62 17.53 3.05
CA PRO A 29 -4.99 18.84 2.96
C PRO A 29 -4.00 18.88 1.77
N PRO A 30 -3.64 20.08 1.27
CA PRO A 30 -2.60 20.18 0.26
C PRO A 30 -1.26 19.64 0.78
N PRO A 31 -0.40 19.09 -0.11
CA PRO A 31 0.93 18.66 0.29
C PRO A 31 1.78 19.86 0.79
N PRO A 32 2.73 19.62 1.71
CA PRO A 32 3.61 20.67 2.20
C PRO A 32 4.36 21.42 1.09
N GLU A 33 4.30 22.74 1.11
CA GLU A 33 5.06 23.59 0.20
C GLU A 33 6.55 23.61 0.57
N ALA A 34 7.42 23.68 -0.46
CA ALA A 34 8.86 23.84 -0.27
C ALA A 34 9.16 25.08 0.63
N GLY A 35 10.01 24.89 1.66
CA GLY A 35 10.34 25.94 2.62
C GLY A 35 9.40 26.06 3.82
N SER A 36 8.26 25.35 3.85
CA SER A 36 7.39 25.29 5.02
C SER A 36 7.99 24.40 6.14
N ILE A 37 7.51 24.60 7.38
CA ILE A 37 7.92 23.74 8.51
C ILE A 37 7.57 22.28 8.28
N LEU A 38 6.43 22.00 7.66
CA LEU A 38 6.03 20.64 7.32
C LEU A 38 6.94 20.01 6.25
N PHE A 39 7.44 20.80 5.32
CA PHE A 39 8.43 20.33 4.34
C PHE A 39 9.80 20.04 4.98
N LEU A 40 10.19 20.78 6.03
CA LEU A 40 11.40 20.45 6.80
C LEU A 40 11.30 19.06 7.44
N TYR A 41 10.13 18.68 7.92
CA TYR A 41 9.89 17.31 8.39
C TYR A 41 10.01 16.28 7.26
N ASP A 42 9.41 16.53 6.11
CA ASP A 42 9.55 15.69 4.91
C ASP A 42 11.02 15.47 4.54
N LYS A 43 11.79 16.58 4.54
CA LYS A 43 13.23 16.51 4.25
C LYS A 43 14.00 15.69 5.29
N ALA A 44 13.73 15.91 6.57
CA ALA A 44 14.39 15.17 7.65
C ALA A 44 14.10 13.66 7.56
N ARG A 45 12.86 13.30 7.22
CA ARG A 45 12.47 11.89 6.99
C ARG A 45 13.12 11.30 5.74
N TYR A 46 13.25 12.08 4.67
CA TYR A 46 13.96 11.67 3.46
C TYR A 46 15.45 11.40 3.75
N ASP A 47 16.13 12.33 4.46
CA ASP A 47 17.54 12.16 4.84
C ASP A 47 17.74 10.95 5.75
N TRP A 48 16.86 10.75 6.74
CA TRP A 48 16.87 9.54 7.56
C TRP A 48 16.68 8.28 6.72
N GLY A 49 15.78 8.30 5.74
CA GLY A 49 15.53 7.17 4.85
C GLY A 49 16.77 6.74 4.08
N LYS A 50 17.56 7.69 3.60
CA LYS A 50 18.82 7.40 2.91
C LYS A 50 19.80 6.60 3.76
N LEU A 51 19.89 6.89 5.06
CA LEU A 51 20.74 6.17 5.99
C LEU A 51 20.32 4.70 6.22
N GLN A 52 19.10 4.35 5.83
CA GLN A 52 18.59 2.99 5.97
C GLN A 52 18.85 2.11 4.73
N ARG A 53 19.26 2.69 3.59
CA ARG A 53 19.33 1.97 2.30
C ARG A 53 20.30 0.81 2.31
N ASP A 54 21.43 0.95 2.98
CA ASP A 54 22.50 -0.07 3.08
C ASP A 54 22.34 -0.99 4.30
N THR A 55 21.10 -1.17 4.76
CA THR A 55 20.76 -2.03 5.92
C THR A 55 19.75 -3.10 5.49
N PRO A 56 19.50 -4.16 6.30
CA PRO A 56 18.43 -5.12 6.03
C PRO A 56 17.05 -4.46 5.85
N ARG A 57 16.84 -3.30 6.49
CA ARG A 57 15.61 -2.51 6.30
C ARG A 57 15.55 -1.88 4.90
N GLY A 58 16.68 -1.51 4.33
CA GLY A 58 16.79 -1.05 2.94
C GLY A 58 16.51 -2.15 1.93
N GLU A 59 17.01 -3.35 2.16
CA GLU A 59 16.71 -4.54 1.33
C GLU A 59 15.21 -4.85 1.32
N GLN A 60 14.56 -4.80 2.48
CA GLN A 60 13.11 -4.91 2.59
C GLN A 60 12.41 -3.80 1.80
N ALA A 61 12.92 -2.56 1.84
CA ALA A 61 12.33 -1.43 1.13
C ALA A 61 12.40 -1.61 -0.40
N VAL A 62 13.47 -2.19 -0.92
CA VAL A 62 13.59 -2.57 -2.34
C VAL A 62 12.57 -3.65 -2.71
N SER A 63 12.43 -4.68 -1.87
CA SER A 63 11.44 -5.74 -2.07
C SER A 63 10.00 -5.17 -2.08
N ASP A 64 9.70 -4.24 -1.19
CA ASP A 64 8.38 -3.59 -1.06
C ASP A 64 8.01 -2.68 -2.25
N ALA A 65 8.95 -2.36 -3.13
CA ALA A 65 8.64 -1.65 -4.37
C ALA A 65 7.80 -2.50 -5.34
N ARG A 66 7.80 -3.82 -5.15
CA ARG A 66 7.02 -4.75 -5.96
C ARG A 66 5.62 -4.91 -5.39
N VAL A 67 4.62 -4.23 -5.99
CA VAL A 67 3.20 -4.37 -5.64
C VAL A 67 2.40 -5.13 -6.70
N ASN A 68 2.98 -5.40 -7.86
CA ASN A 68 2.36 -6.14 -8.95
C ASN A 68 2.54 -7.66 -8.77
N GLY A 69 1.66 -8.44 -9.39
CA GLY A 69 1.67 -9.91 -9.26
C GLY A 69 1.58 -10.33 -7.79
N ASP A 70 2.48 -11.20 -7.36
CA ASP A 70 2.51 -11.77 -6.02
C ASP A 70 3.19 -10.87 -4.96
N GLY A 71 3.60 -9.65 -5.32
CA GLY A 71 4.40 -8.79 -4.45
C GLY A 71 3.71 -8.43 -3.12
N VAL A 72 2.43 -8.03 -3.16
CA VAL A 72 1.68 -7.70 -1.93
C VAL A 72 1.37 -8.96 -1.10
N PRO A 73 0.81 -10.07 -1.68
CA PRO A 73 0.65 -11.32 -0.94
C PRO A 73 1.94 -11.81 -0.27
N PHE A 74 3.06 -11.81 -1.01
CA PHE A 74 4.36 -12.19 -0.48
C PHE A 74 4.78 -11.32 0.71
N ALA A 75 4.64 -9.99 0.58
CA ALA A 75 5.03 -9.04 1.61
C ALA A 75 4.31 -9.27 2.96
N PHE A 76 3.07 -9.76 2.93
CA PHE A 76 2.27 -9.99 4.14
C PHE A 76 2.31 -11.43 4.66
N SER A 77 2.85 -12.38 3.92
CA SER A 77 2.80 -13.81 4.26
C SER A 77 3.34 -14.11 5.66
N GLU A 78 4.51 -13.59 6.02
CA GLU A 78 5.11 -13.78 7.34
C GLU A 78 4.28 -13.14 8.46
N ALA A 79 3.87 -11.88 8.27
CA ALA A 79 3.06 -11.14 9.24
C ALA A 79 1.70 -11.80 9.46
N PHE A 80 1.09 -12.36 8.42
CA PHE A 80 -0.20 -13.06 8.49
C PHE A 80 -0.08 -14.45 9.11
N GLY A 81 1.09 -15.09 9.03
CA GLY A 81 1.38 -16.39 9.65
C GLY A 81 1.17 -17.60 8.74
N ILE A 82 0.98 -17.39 7.44
CA ILE A 82 1.00 -18.42 6.40
C ILE A 82 1.41 -17.79 5.07
N GLU A 83 2.04 -18.56 4.21
CA GLU A 83 2.37 -18.13 2.86
C GLU A 83 1.10 -17.88 2.02
N ILE A 84 0.91 -16.64 1.59
CA ILE A 84 -0.27 -16.22 0.81
C ILE A 84 0.03 -16.39 -0.66
N THR A 85 -0.52 -17.45 -1.26
CA THR A 85 -0.34 -17.78 -2.68
C THR A 85 -1.65 -18.20 -3.32
N ARG A 86 -1.66 -18.18 -4.66
CA ARG A 86 -2.82 -18.62 -5.44
C ARG A 86 -3.21 -20.06 -5.15
N ASP A 87 -2.24 -20.92 -4.85
CA ASP A 87 -2.49 -22.37 -4.66
C ASP A 87 -2.87 -22.71 -3.23
N LYS A 88 -2.22 -22.06 -2.22
CA LYS A 88 -2.42 -22.38 -0.80
C LYS A 88 -3.59 -21.63 -0.17
N THR A 89 -3.83 -20.40 -0.60
CA THR A 89 -4.82 -19.49 -0.02
C THR A 89 -5.56 -18.72 -1.12
N PRO A 90 -6.25 -19.41 -2.05
CA PRO A 90 -6.82 -18.81 -3.25
C PRO A 90 -7.81 -17.67 -2.97
N GLU A 91 -8.64 -17.79 -1.93
CA GLU A 91 -9.64 -16.76 -1.64
C GLU A 91 -9.02 -15.52 -0.98
N LEU A 92 -8.04 -15.71 -0.11
CA LEU A 92 -7.27 -14.62 0.49
C LEU A 92 -6.40 -13.91 -0.55
N TYR A 93 -5.72 -14.69 -1.40
CA TYR A 93 -4.93 -14.16 -2.52
C TYR A 93 -5.79 -13.29 -3.44
N ARG A 94 -6.96 -13.80 -3.87
CA ARG A 94 -7.90 -13.08 -4.74
C ARG A 94 -8.39 -11.78 -4.11
N LEU A 95 -8.71 -11.80 -2.82
CA LEU A 95 -9.14 -10.62 -2.09
C LEU A 95 -8.09 -9.51 -2.16
N ILE A 96 -6.82 -9.83 -1.87
CA ILE A 96 -5.71 -8.87 -1.90
C ILE A 96 -5.49 -8.31 -3.30
N ILE A 97 -5.46 -9.19 -4.32
CA ILE A 97 -5.20 -8.74 -5.69
C ILE A 97 -6.30 -7.83 -6.21
N ASN A 98 -7.56 -8.15 -5.93
CA ASN A 98 -8.69 -7.39 -6.48
C ASN A 98 -8.91 -6.05 -5.78
N MET A 99 -8.58 -5.90 -4.47
CA MET A 99 -8.70 -4.62 -3.76
C MET A 99 -7.51 -3.66 -3.99
N ARG A 100 -6.44 -4.15 -4.59
CA ARG A 100 -5.19 -3.40 -4.76
C ARG A 100 -5.38 -2.10 -5.52
N GLU A 101 -6.09 -2.14 -6.63
CA GLU A 101 -6.28 -0.98 -7.50
C GLU A 101 -7.29 0.01 -6.94
N ASP A 102 -8.31 -0.46 -6.20
CA ASP A 102 -9.21 0.42 -5.45
C ASP A 102 -8.43 1.32 -4.47
N ALA A 103 -7.44 0.73 -3.79
CA ALA A 103 -6.61 1.45 -2.82
C ALA A 103 -5.48 2.27 -3.49
N GLY A 104 -4.78 1.70 -4.47
CA GLY A 104 -3.57 2.30 -5.06
C GLY A 104 -3.86 3.36 -6.10
N ASP A 105 -4.87 3.12 -6.93
CA ASP A 105 -5.26 4.00 -8.02
C ASP A 105 -6.46 4.87 -7.64
N LEU A 106 -7.65 4.28 -7.48
CA LEU A 106 -8.88 5.07 -7.29
C LEU A 106 -8.80 5.98 -6.07
N ALA A 107 -8.38 5.47 -4.91
CA ALA A 107 -8.32 6.26 -3.68
C ALA A 107 -7.32 7.42 -3.73
N THR A 108 -6.31 7.37 -4.62
CA THR A 108 -5.26 8.39 -4.68
C THR A 108 -5.38 9.34 -5.87
N ARG A 109 -6.16 9.00 -6.87
CA ARG A 109 -6.14 9.58 -8.22
C ARG A 109 -6.37 11.08 -8.23
N HIS A 110 -7.46 11.58 -7.66
CA HIS A 110 -7.84 12.99 -7.76
C HIS A 110 -6.77 13.94 -7.21
N ALA A 111 -6.27 13.70 -6.01
CA ALA A 111 -5.21 14.52 -5.43
C ALA A 111 -3.88 14.36 -6.19
N LYS A 112 -3.56 13.13 -6.62
CA LYS A 112 -2.33 12.85 -7.37
C LYS A 112 -2.28 13.59 -8.72
N GLU A 113 -3.37 13.59 -9.45
CA GLU A 113 -3.49 14.26 -10.74
C GLU A 113 -3.57 15.79 -10.62
N TYR A 114 -4.23 16.29 -9.56
CA TYR A 114 -4.34 17.73 -9.32
C TYR A 114 -3.01 18.35 -8.89
N TYR A 115 -2.35 17.78 -7.86
CA TYR A 115 -1.14 18.36 -7.31
C TYR A 115 0.10 18.08 -8.15
N MET A 116 0.16 16.96 -8.86
CA MET A 116 1.33 16.52 -9.61
C MET A 116 2.65 16.78 -8.86
N ARG A 117 2.63 16.54 -7.54
CA ARG A 117 3.76 16.83 -6.65
C ARG A 117 5.02 16.15 -7.16
N VAL A 118 6.10 16.89 -7.29
CA VAL A 118 7.41 16.37 -7.68
C VAL A 118 7.89 15.38 -6.62
N ARG A 119 8.41 14.23 -7.03
CA ARG A 119 8.92 13.21 -6.13
C ARG A 119 10.25 13.59 -5.51
N PRO A 120 10.60 13.08 -4.29
CA PRO A 120 11.84 13.44 -3.60
C PRO A 120 13.09 13.25 -4.45
N PHE A 121 13.25 12.10 -5.11
CA PHE A 121 14.41 11.82 -5.94
C PHE A 121 14.59 12.83 -7.08
N SER A 122 13.50 13.28 -7.70
CA SER A 122 13.54 14.33 -8.73
C SER A 122 13.78 15.72 -8.12
N PHE A 123 13.15 16.01 -6.98
CA PHE A 123 13.29 17.29 -6.28
C PHE A 123 14.73 17.56 -5.82
N PHE A 124 15.39 16.53 -5.27
CA PHE A 124 16.77 16.62 -4.80
C PHE A 124 17.81 16.22 -5.85
N ASN A 125 17.38 15.78 -7.03
CA ASN A 125 18.24 15.23 -8.08
C ASN A 125 19.16 14.12 -7.58
N GLU A 126 18.59 13.14 -6.88
CA GLU A 126 19.28 11.99 -6.28
C GLU A 126 18.74 10.66 -6.80
N MET A 127 19.49 9.58 -6.59
CA MET A 127 19.07 8.25 -6.98
C MET A 127 18.13 7.63 -5.93
N THR A 128 17.18 6.82 -6.40
CA THR A 128 16.36 5.93 -5.55
C THR A 128 17.12 4.65 -5.23
N CYS A 129 16.56 3.78 -4.38
CA CYS A 129 17.13 2.45 -4.16
C CYS A 129 16.84 1.46 -5.31
N ASN A 130 16.04 1.84 -6.30
CA ASN A 130 15.86 1.12 -7.56
C ASN A 130 15.77 2.12 -8.72
N PRO A 131 16.90 2.49 -9.34
CA PRO A 131 16.96 3.50 -10.39
C PRO A 131 16.15 3.19 -11.64
N GLU A 132 15.93 1.92 -11.95
CA GLU A 132 15.19 1.50 -13.16
C GLU A 132 13.75 2.02 -13.20
N GLN A 133 13.16 2.31 -12.03
CA GLN A 133 11.81 2.83 -11.93
C GLN A 133 11.73 4.37 -11.96
N GLN A 134 12.85 5.07 -11.94
CA GLN A 134 12.85 6.53 -11.78
C GLN A 134 12.23 7.26 -12.95
N GLU A 135 12.52 6.83 -14.17
CA GLU A 135 12.01 7.49 -15.39
C GLU A 135 10.47 7.43 -15.43
N GLU A 136 9.90 6.26 -15.23
CA GLU A 136 8.44 6.08 -15.18
C GLU A 136 7.80 6.89 -14.06
N LEU A 137 8.38 6.82 -12.85
CA LEU A 137 7.84 7.49 -11.66
C LEU A 137 7.98 9.02 -11.73
N SER A 138 8.95 9.56 -12.47
CA SER A 138 9.13 11.01 -12.61
C SER A 138 7.96 11.70 -13.32
N THR A 139 7.19 10.97 -14.12
CA THR A 139 6.03 11.46 -14.87
C THR A 139 4.72 11.40 -14.08
N ASN A 140 4.74 10.88 -12.85
CA ASN A 140 3.55 10.65 -12.04
C ASN A 140 3.66 11.38 -10.69
N GLY A 141 2.59 12.05 -10.26
CA GLY A 141 2.55 12.80 -9.01
C GLY A 141 2.88 11.96 -7.78
N SER A 142 3.58 12.57 -6.81
CA SER A 142 4.00 11.90 -5.57
C SER A 142 2.86 11.77 -4.55
N TYR A 143 1.95 12.72 -4.46
CA TYR A 143 0.98 12.87 -3.37
C TYR A 143 -0.44 12.52 -3.78
N PRO A 144 -1.13 11.65 -3.01
CA PRO A 144 -0.62 10.73 -1.98
C PRO A 144 0.03 9.46 -2.58
N SER A 145 0.71 8.67 -1.73
CA SER A 145 1.43 7.46 -2.15
C SER A 145 0.52 6.26 -2.44
N GLY A 146 0.40 5.82 -3.70
CA GLY A 146 -0.39 4.65 -4.07
C GLY A 146 0.10 3.34 -3.43
N HIS A 147 1.41 3.09 -3.40
CA HIS A 147 1.99 1.91 -2.75
C HIS A 147 1.68 1.84 -1.25
N THR A 148 1.73 2.99 -0.57
CA THR A 148 1.36 3.06 0.85
C THR A 148 -0.13 2.78 1.04
N ALA A 149 -0.98 3.31 0.16
CA ALA A 149 -2.42 3.07 0.23
C ALA A 149 -2.73 1.57 0.05
N ILE A 150 -2.09 0.90 -0.91
CA ILE A 150 -2.18 -0.56 -1.10
C ILE A 150 -1.78 -1.30 0.18
N GLY A 151 -0.59 -1.01 0.71
CA GLY A 151 -0.06 -1.71 1.88
C GLY A 151 -0.93 -1.50 3.12
N TRP A 152 -1.40 -0.28 3.36
CA TRP A 152 -2.23 0.03 4.53
C TRP A 152 -3.63 -0.57 4.42
N ALA A 153 -4.30 -0.46 3.26
CA ALA A 153 -5.60 -1.09 3.02
C ALA A 153 -5.52 -2.61 3.19
N THR A 154 -4.49 -3.25 2.63
CA THR A 154 -4.25 -4.69 2.80
C THR A 154 -4.06 -5.05 4.27
N ALA A 155 -3.27 -4.28 5.03
CA ALA A 155 -3.06 -4.52 6.45
C ALA A 155 -4.36 -4.44 7.26
N LEU A 156 -5.21 -3.44 7.00
CA LEU A 156 -6.49 -3.29 7.70
C LEU A 156 -7.41 -4.50 7.46
N VAL A 157 -7.52 -4.95 6.21
CA VAL A 157 -8.37 -6.10 5.85
C VAL A 157 -7.79 -7.41 6.40
N LEU A 158 -6.47 -7.62 6.34
CA LEU A 158 -5.84 -8.81 6.88
C LEU A 158 -5.90 -8.89 8.42
N ALA A 159 -5.81 -7.74 9.10
CA ALA A 159 -5.97 -7.68 10.57
C ALA A 159 -7.41 -8.03 11.00
N GLU A 160 -8.42 -7.72 10.18
CA GLU A 160 -9.80 -8.15 10.40
C GLU A 160 -9.96 -9.67 10.25
N ILE A 161 -9.26 -10.28 9.28
CA ILE A 161 -9.33 -11.73 9.04
C ILE A 161 -8.57 -12.50 10.12
N ASN A 162 -7.39 -12.03 10.51
CA ASN A 162 -6.52 -12.67 11.52
C ASN A 162 -6.22 -11.70 12.68
N PRO A 163 -7.18 -11.48 13.59
CA PRO A 163 -7.02 -10.55 14.71
C PRO A 163 -5.93 -10.98 15.72
N ASP A 164 -5.60 -12.26 15.80
CA ASP A 164 -4.55 -12.77 16.69
C ASP A 164 -3.15 -12.25 16.30
N ARG A 165 -2.98 -11.87 15.04
CA ARG A 165 -1.73 -11.29 14.48
C ARG A 165 -1.88 -9.85 14.02
N GLN A 166 -2.90 -9.13 14.48
CA GLN A 166 -3.18 -7.77 14.03
C GLN A 166 -1.99 -6.82 14.19
N ASN A 167 -1.19 -6.96 15.26
CA ASN A 167 -0.06 -6.07 15.51
C ASN A 167 1.05 -6.25 14.47
N GLU A 168 1.40 -7.50 14.15
CA GLU A 168 2.39 -7.84 13.13
C GLU A 168 1.92 -7.38 11.74
N ILE A 169 0.65 -7.62 11.43
CA ILE A 169 0.03 -7.26 10.15
C ILE A 169 -0.01 -5.72 9.97
N LEU A 170 -0.49 -4.99 10.97
CA LEU A 170 -0.56 -3.53 10.90
C LEU A 170 0.83 -2.90 10.88
N LYS A 171 1.78 -3.43 11.66
CA LYS A 171 3.19 -3.03 11.59
C LYS A 171 3.75 -3.22 10.19
N ARG A 172 3.49 -4.37 9.56
CA ARG A 172 3.95 -4.65 8.20
C ARG A 172 3.37 -3.68 7.17
N GLY A 173 2.09 -3.35 7.25
CA GLY A 173 1.47 -2.34 6.39
C GLY A 173 2.05 -0.94 6.61
N PHE A 174 2.35 -0.59 7.85
CA PHE A 174 3.06 0.65 8.17
C PHE A 174 4.46 0.69 7.55
N GLU A 175 5.23 -0.40 7.66
CA GLU A 175 6.58 -0.53 7.10
C GLU A 175 6.60 -0.44 5.57
N MET A 176 5.61 -0.98 4.86
CA MET A 176 5.48 -0.81 3.40
C MET A 176 5.42 0.66 2.99
N GLY A 177 4.70 1.49 3.74
CA GLY A 177 4.69 2.93 3.53
C GLY A 177 6.07 3.55 3.79
N GLN A 178 6.73 3.21 4.90
CA GLN A 178 8.05 3.73 5.23
C GLN A 178 9.13 3.30 4.20
N SER A 179 8.97 2.15 3.59
CA SER A 179 9.82 1.69 2.49
C SER A 179 9.86 2.68 1.32
N ARG A 180 8.77 3.40 1.09
CA ARG A 180 8.71 4.42 0.03
C ARG A 180 9.55 5.65 0.35
N VAL A 181 9.63 6.03 1.64
CA VAL A 181 10.50 7.12 2.11
C VAL A 181 11.97 6.70 2.05
N ILE A 182 12.29 5.50 2.52
CA ILE A 182 13.66 4.93 2.50
C ILE A 182 14.21 4.92 1.08
N CYS A 183 13.43 4.43 0.13
CA CYS A 183 13.83 4.38 -1.27
C CYS A 183 13.81 5.74 -1.98
N GLY A 184 13.29 6.80 -1.36
CA GLY A 184 13.25 8.14 -1.96
C GLY A 184 12.16 8.35 -3.00
N TYR A 185 11.17 7.47 -3.06
CA TYR A 185 10.05 7.60 -4.01
C TYR A 185 8.97 8.59 -3.56
N HIS A 186 8.79 8.75 -2.24
CA HIS A 186 7.76 9.56 -1.62
C HIS A 186 8.28 10.33 -0.41
N PHE A 187 7.72 11.51 -0.17
CA PHE A 187 7.87 12.21 1.09
C PHE A 187 7.06 11.55 2.20
N GLN A 188 7.41 11.85 3.48
CA GLN A 188 6.65 11.31 4.60
C GLN A 188 5.18 11.74 4.57
N SER A 189 4.92 12.99 4.22
CA SER A 189 3.55 13.51 4.10
C SER A 189 2.73 12.80 3.01
N ASP A 190 3.35 12.33 1.90
CA ASP A 190 2.67 11.52 0.88
C ASP A 190 2.22 10.18 1.47
N VAL A 191 3.05 9.61 2.33
CA VAL A 191 2.81 8.32 3.01
C VAL A 191 1.72 8.47 4.08
N ASP A 192 1.77 9.53 4.87
CA ASP A 192 0.79 9.76 5.93
C ASP A 192 -0.61 10.06 5.34
N ALA A 193 -0.68 10.88 4.30
CA ALA A 193 -1.93 11.15 3.57
C ALA A 193 -2.50 9.88 2.91
N ALA A 194 -1.64 9.01 2.40
CA ALA A 194 -2.07 7.76 1.79
C ALA A 194 -2.79 6.82 2.76
N ARG A 195 -2.41 6.79 4.04
CA ARG A 195 -3.10 6.00 5.06
C ARG A 195 -4.53 6.49 5.31
N ILE A 196 -4.76 7.79 5.19
CA ILE A 196 -6.10 8.38 5.34
C ILE A 196 -7.00 7.89 4.21
N VAL A 197 -6.60 8.05 2.95
CA VAL A 197 -7.41 7.61 1.80
C VAL A 197 -7.57 6.10 1.75
N ALA A 198 -6.55 5.34 2.17
CA ALA A 198 -6.64 3.88 2.28
C ALA A 198 -7.69 3.45 3.32
N SER A 199 -7.75 4.13 4.47
CA SER A 199 -8.77 3.86 5.48
C SER A 199 -10.17 4.20 4.97
N ALA A 200 -10.33 5.30 4.23
CA ALA A 200 -11.59 5.69 3.62
C ALA A 200 -12.07 4.68 2.57
N VAL A 201 -11.16 4.21 1.69
CA VAL A 201 -11.53 3.21 0.67
C VAL A 201 -11.87 1.85 1.29
N VAL A 202 -11.19 1.43 2.36
CA VAL A 202 -11.54 0.20 3.09
C VAL A 202 -12.94 0.30 3.67
N ALA A 203 -13.31 1.43 4.28
CA ALA A 203 -14.66 1.67 4.77
C ALA A 203 -15.71 1.56 3.62
N ARG A 204 -15.40 2.11 2.44
CA ARG A 204 -16.30 2.02 1.26
C ARG A 204 -16.38 0.61 0.70
N LEU A 205 -15.27 -0.13 0.68
CA LEU A 205 -15.25 -1.54 0.25
C LEU A 205 -16.20 -2.41 1.09
N HIS A 206 -16.29 -2.17 2.40
CA HIS A 206 -17.22 -2.90 3.28
C HIS A 206 -18.71 -2.62 2.98
N ALA A 207 -19.02 -1.60 2.19
CA ALA A 207 -20.36 -1.35 1.67
C ALA A 207 -20.58 -1.87 0.23
N ASN A 208 -19.62 -2.66 -0.31
CA ASN A 208 -19.71 -3.28 -1.63
C ASN A 208 -19.96 -4.79 -1.49
N ASP A 209 -21.06 -5.29 -2.04
CA ASP A 209 -21.49 -6.68 -1.90
C ASP A 209 -20.47 -7.70 -2.45
N ALA A 210 -19.79 -7.36 -3.56
CA ALA A 210 -18.81 -8.24 -4.17
C ALA A 210 -17.56 -8.36 -3.28
N PHE A 211 -17.10 -7.26 -2.70
CA PHE A 211 -16.01 -7.26 -1.73
C PHE A 211 -16.37 -8.05 -0.48
N VAL A 212 -17.53 -7.78 0.14
CA VAL A 212 -17.99 -8.48 1.35
C VAL A 212 -18.12 -9.98 1.10
N LYS A 213 -18.63 -10.38 -0.05
CA LYS A 213 -18.69 -11.80 -0.45
C LYS A 213 -17.31 -12.43 -0.53
N GLN A 214 -16.33 -11.75 -1.12
CA GLN A 214 -14.96 -12.26 -1.22
C GLN A 214 -14.26 -12.27 0.14
N LEU A 215 -14.47 -11.24 0.96
CA LEU A 215 -13.97 -11.17 2.34
C LEU A 215 -14.46 -12.35 3.18
N ASN A 216 -15.74 -12.69 3.10
CA ASN A 216 -16.31 -13.83 3.81
C ASN A 216 -15.70 -15.16 3.34
N LYS A 217 -15.45 -15.34 2.05
CA LYS A 217 -14.74 -16.53 1.57
C LYS A 217 -13.32 -16.63 2.11
N ALA A 218 -12.58 -15.50 2.18
CA ALA A 218 -11.24 -15.46 2.75
C ALA A 218 -11.26 -15.76 4.26
N LYS A 219 -12.26 -15.29 5.00
CA LYS A 219 -12.47 -15.63 6.42
C LYS A 219 -12.76 -17.12 6.62
N ASP A 220 -13.60 -17.71 5.77
CA ASP A 220 -13.91 -19.14 5.81
C ASP A 220 -12.68 -20.00 5.50
N GLU A 221 -11.89 -19.60 4.51
CA GLU A 221 -10.61 -20.23 4.17
C GLU A 221 -9.64 -20.16 5.36
N PHE A 222 -9.44 -18.96 5.93
CA PHE A 222 -8.60 -18.76 7.12
C PHE A 222 -9.05 -19.63 8.29
N SER A 223 -10.35 -19.69 8.59
CA SER A 223 -10.90 -20.54 9.66
C SER A 223 -10.58 -22.02 9.47
N LYS A 224 -10.64 -22.53 8.23
CA LYS A 224 -10.25 -23.91 7.91
C LYS A 224 -8.77 -24.16 8.12
N LEU A 225 -7.91 -23.22 7.68
CA LEU A 225 -6.46 -23.30 7.85
C LEU A 225 -6.05 -23.23 9.33
N GLN A 226 -6.70 -22.37 10.11
CA GLN A 226 -6.48 -22.24 11.55
C GLN A 226 -6.85 -23.55 12.29
N LYS A 227 -8.03 -24.13 12.00
CA LYS A 227 -8.46 -25.43 12.57
C LYS A 227 -7.53 -26.58 12.19
N ALA A 228 -6.92 -26.53 11.02
CA ALA A 228 -5.93 -27.49 10.57
C ALA A 228 -4.53 -27.29 11.18
N GLY A 229 -4.33 -26.25 11.99
CA GLY A 229 -3.04 -25.95 12.62
C GLY A 229 -1.98 -25.41 11.65
N LEU A 230 -2.39 -24.89 10.49
CA LEU A 230 -1.49 -24.42 9.45
C LEU A 230 -1.09 -22.93 9.60
N ILE A 231 -1.74 -22.20 10.50
CA ILE A 231 -1.42 -20.81 10.81
C ILE A 231 -0.37 -20.77 11.92
N GLN A 232 0.74 -20.07 11.69
CA GLN A 232 1.78 -19.90 12.71
C GLN A 232 1.23 -19.09 13.90
N SER A 233 1.38 -19.64 15.10
CA SER A 233 1.02 -18.93 16.32
C SER A 233 1.95 -17.74 16.57
N VAL A 234 1.43 -16.68 17.19
CA VAL A 234 2.26 -15.57 17.70
C VAL A 234 3.12 -16.12 18.84
N SER A 235 4.44 -15.98 18.75
CA SER A 235 5.32 -16.25 19.89
C SER A 235 4.95 -15.28 21.01
N LYS A 236 4.35 -15.77 22.09
CA LYS A 236 4.15 -14.97 23.30
C LYS A 236 5.53 -14.55 23.81
N LYS A 237 5.86 -13.27 23.64
CA LYS A 237 7.00 -12.64 24.30
C LYS A 237 6.68 -12.36 25.76
#